data_3ffe91536e89fe9dc374cb8f58fb7ff2
#
_entry.id   3ffe91536e89fe9dc374cb8f58fb7ff2
#
_cell.length_a   1.000
_cell.length_b   1.000
_cell.length_c   1.000
_cell.angle_alpha   90.00
_cell.angle_beta   90.00
_cell.angle_gamma   90.00
#
_symmetry.space_group_name_H-M   'P 1'
#
loop_
_entity.id
_entity.type
_entity.pdbx_description
1 polymer ?
#
loop_
_entity_poly.entity_id
_entity_poly.type
_entity_poly.pdbx_seq_one_letter_code
_entity_poly.pdbx_strand_id
1 'polypeptide(L)'
;MSDRKYRQRGYQDDNRDRPPPRDKSGGPQEPKPRGERPEGPRTPNMPGFRTVVRCHRCGGLVTTAVLVNTTCPKCANALHCCAQCESFLPSARYECMQQIPARVAPKDAFNTCALFDARSTVERETGSARQSTTRSAFDDLFKI
;
A
#
# COMPACT_ATOMS: atom_id res chain seq x y z
N MET A 1 -47.76 -8.43 -14.63
CA MET A 1 -46.45 -7.94 -14.11
C MET A 1 -45.37 -8.81 -14.73
N SER A 2 -44.63 -8.25 -15.68
CA SER A 2 -43.75 -9.02 -16.59
C SER A 2 -42.33 -9.04 -16.08
N ASP A 3 -41.87 -10.20 -15.62
CA ASP A 3 -40.49 -10.46 -15.32
C ASP A 3 -39.64 -10.47 -16.61
N ARG A 4 -38.93 -9.40 -16.88
CA ARG A 4 -37.93 -9.35 -17.93
C ARG A 4 -36.62 -9.93 -17.38
N LYS A 5 -36.43 -11.24 -17.49
CA LYS A 5 -35.14 -11.89 -17.33
C LYS A 5 -34.14 -11.34 -18.34
N TYR A 6 -33.08 -10.74 -17.84
CA TYR A 6 -31.94 -10.26 -18.59
C TYR A 6 -31.24 -11.45 -19.26
N ARG A 7 -31.46 -11.68 -20.56
CA ARG A 7 -30.71 -12.66 -21.35
C ARG A 7 -29.43 -12.00 -21.84
N GLN A 8 -28.30 -12.34 -21.22
CA GLN A 8 -26.99 -12.05 -21.81
C GLN A 8 -26.84 -12.87 -23.12
N ARG A 9 -26.86 -12.20 -24.26
CA ARG A 9 -26.44 -12.77 -25.55
C ARG A 9 -24.91 -12.77 -25.57
N GLY A 10 -24.26 -13.91 -25.31
CA GLY A 10 -22.80 -13.97 -25.37
C GLY A 10 -22.19 -15.33 -25.04
N TYR A 11 -22.97 -16.25 -24.53
CA TYR A 11 -22.53 -17.63 -24.31
C TYR A 11 -23.54 -18.57 -24.99
N GLN A 12 -23.43 -18.71 -26.30
CA GLN A 12 -23.92 -19.87 -26.97
C GLN A 12 -22.75 -20.84 -27.05
N ASP A 13 -22.81 -21.89 -26.25
CA ASP A 13 -21.98 -23.07 -26.41
C ASP A 13 -22.31 -23.72 -27.76
N ASP A 14 -21.63 -23.32 -28.82
CA ASP A 14 -21.56 -24.04 -30.05
C ASP A 14 -20.68 -25.28 -29.84
N ASN A 15 -21.28 -26.29 -29.22
CA ASN A 15 -20.64 -27.58 -28.94
C ASN A 15 -20.69 -28.49 -30.20
N ARG A 16 -20.64 -27.89 -31.42
CA ARG A 16 -20.79 -28.67 -32.66
C ARG A 16 -19.48 -29.09 -33.32
N ASP A 17 -18.33 -28.59 -32.88
CA ASP A 17 -17.03 -28.90 -33.49
C ASP A 17 -15.93 -29.22 -32.45
N ARG A 18 -16.29 -29.99 -31.43
CA ARG A 18 -15.25 -30.51 -30.55
C ARG A 18 -14.65 -31.75 -31.16
N PRO A 19 -13.38 -31.71 -31.63
CA PRO A 19 -12.72 -32.91 -32.11
C PRO A 19 -12.66 -33.96 -31.00
N PRO A 20 -12.77 -35.28 -31.33
CA PRO A 20 -12.74 -36.33 -30.32
C PRO A 20 -11.48 -36.26 -29.48
N PRO A 21 -11.54 -36.63 -28.18
CA PRO A 21 -10.38 -36.63 -27.32
C PRO A 21 -9.28 -37.49 -27.94
N ARG A 22 -8.10 -36.88 -28.18
CA ARG A 22 -6.91 -37.61 -28.63
C ARG A 22 -6.49 -38.55 -27.51
N ASP A 23 -6.47 -39.83 -27.79
CA ASP A 23 -5.93 -40.88 -26.94
C ASP A 23 -4.47 -40.52 -26.56
N LYS A 24 -4.27 -40.19 -25.29
CA LYS A 24 -2.93 -39.97 -24.74
C LYS A 24 -2.28 -41.32 -24.40
N SER A 25 -1.99 -42.13 -25.41
CA SER A 25 -1.07 -43.25 -25.26
C SER A 25 0.38 -42.73 -25.32
N GLY A 26 0.76 -41.94 -24.36
CA GLY A 26 2.15 -41.53 -24.13
C GLY A 26 2.70 -42.35 -22.98
N GLY A 27 3.60 -43.31 -23.29
CA GLY A 27 4.38 -44.02 -22.29
C GLY A 27 5.15 -43.07 -21.35
N PRO A 28 5.78 -43.56 -20.28
CA PRO A 28 6.51 -42.77 -19.32
C PRO A 28 7.58 -41.95 -20.04
N GLN A 29 7.36 -40.65 -20.18
CA GLN A 29 8.37 -39.75 -20.71
C GLN A 29 9.41 -39.51 -19.60
N GLU A 30 10.65 -39.89 -19.90
CA GLU A 30 11.79 -39.48 -19.06
C GLU A 30 11.76 -37.97 -18.87
N PRO A 31 12.02 -37.48 -17.60
CA PRO A 31 12.04 -36.06 -17.37
C PRO A 31 13.17 -35.40 -18.18
N LYS A 32 12.78 -34.63 -19.19
CA LYS A 32 13.73 -33.82 -19.95
C LYS A 32 14.49 -32.91 -19.00
N PRO A 33 15.83 -32.80 -19.12
CA PRO A 33 16.60 -31.89 -18.29
C PRO A 33 15.96 -30.50 -18.41
N ARG A 34 15.68 -29.89 -17.28
CA ARG A 34 15.07 -28.56 -17.17
C ARG A 34 16.06 -27.56 -17.75
N GLY A 35 15.99 -27.32 -19.06
CA GLY A 35 16.76 -26.25 -19.68
C GLY A 35 16.55 -24.95 -18.90
N GLU A 36 17.63 -24.21 -18.68
CA GLU A 36 17.60 -22.90 -18.11
C GLU A 36 16.47 -22.11 -18.77
N ARG A 37 15.50 -21.68 -17.99
CA ARG A 37 14.42 -20.82 -18.50
C ARG A 37 15.12 -19.57 -19.03
N PRO A 38 14.92 -19.21 -20.31
CA PRO A 38 15.40 -17.91 -20.75
C PRO A 38 14.85 -16.88 -19.80
N GLU A 39 15.73 -16.03 -19.25
CA GLU A 39 15.30 -14.92 -18.39
C GLU A 39 14.28 -14.11 -19.19
N GLY A 40 13.00 -14.32 -18.89
CA GLY A 40 11.92 -13.53 -19.47
C GLY A 40 12.15 -12.06 -19.12
N PRO A 41 11.53 -11.13 -19.83
CA PRO A 41 11.67 -9.71 -19.53
C PRO A 41 11.43 -9.52 -18.04
N ARG A 42 12.43 -8.97 -17.34
CA ARG A 42 12.36 -8.72 -15.89
C ARG A 42 11.14 -7.86 -15.65
N THR A 43 10.18 -8.38 -14.89
CA THR A 43 9.04 -7.57 -14.46
C THR A 43 9.57 -6.28 -13.86
N PRO A 44 9.07 -5.10 -14.30
CA PRO A 44 9.53 -3.83 -13.75
C PRO A 44 9.37 -3.88 -12.23
N ASN A 45 10.45 -3.51 -11.52
CA ASN A 45 10.46 -3.52 -10.07
C ASN A 45 9.32 -2.62 -9.59
N MET A 46 8.24 -3.24 -9.11
CA MET A 46 7.10 -2.49 -8.56
C MET A 46 7.61 -1.65 -7.39
N PRO A 47 7.33 -0.35 -7.37
CA PRO A 47 7.74 0.48 -6.24
C PRO A 47 7.18 -0.10 -4.94
N GLY A 48 8.02 -0.22 -3.95
CA GLY A 48 7.63 -0.66 -2.61
C GLY A 48 6.64 0.32 -1.99
N PHE A 49 5.87 -0.17 -1.03
CA PHE A 49 5.05 0.64 -0.16
C PHE A 49 5.66 0.59 1.24
N ARG A 50 5.73 1.72 1.90
CA ARG A 50 6.15 1.79 3.29
C ARG A 50 5.12 2.50 4.15
N THR A 51 4.96 2.04 5.36
CA THR A 51 4.13 2.71 6.35
C THR A 51 4.96 3.77 7.05
N VAL A 52 4.47 4.99 7.09
CA VAL A 52 5.15 6.14 7.70
C VAL A 52 4.21 6.87 8.65
N VAL A 53 4.79 7.45 9.69
CA VAL A 53 4.08 8.36 10.60
C VAL A 53 4.46 9.79 10.23
N ARG A 54 3.46 10.66 10.06
CA ARG A 54 3.66 12.09 9.80
C ARG A 54 3.07 12.91 10.92
N CYS A 55 3.77 13.97 11.30
CA CYS A 55 3.26 14.91 12.29
C CYS A 55 1.97 15.60 11.79
N HIS A 56 0.90 15.54 12.57
CA HIS A 56 -0.39 16.13 12.24
C HIS A 56 -0.34 17.64 11.97
N ARG A 57 0.61 18.34 12.59
CA ARG A 57 0.73 19.80 12.49
C ARG A 57 1.57 20.29 11.31
N CYS A 58 2.73 19.67 11.06
CA CYS A 58 3.66 20.15 10.03
C CYS A 58 3.85 19.17 8.86
N GLY A 59 3.23 17.99 8.90
CA GLY A 59 3.41 16.96 7.88
C GLY A 59 4.80 16.32 7.83
N GLY A 60 5.72 16.72 8.71
CA GLY A 60 7.08 16.20 8.76
C GLY A 60 7.10 14.71 9.08
N LEU A 61 8.02 13.98 8.43
CA LEU A 61 8.19 12.54 8.66
C LEU A 61 8.73 12.32 10.09
N VAL A 62 8.13 11.37 10.80
CA VAL A 62 8.54 10.91 12.12
C VAL A 62 9.16 9.54 11.98
N THR A 63 10.46 9.45 12.20
CA THR A 63 11.24 8.20 12.05
C THR A 63 11.42 7.45 13.36
N THR A 64 11.15 8.13 14.48
CA THR A 64 11.27 7.55 15.83
C THR A 64 9.94 7.02 16.32
N ALA A 65 9.99 6.04 17.23
CA ALA A 65 8.78 5.56 17.91
C ALA A 65 8.11 6.69 18.69
N VAL A 66 6.78 6.79 18.61
CA VAL A 66 6.01 7.82 19.32
C VAL A 66 5.72 7.34 20.72
N LEU A 67 6.52 7.80 21.67
CA LEU A 67 6.35 7.57 23.11
C LEU A 67 5.63 8.77 23.75
N VAL A 68 5.23 8.63 25.02
CA VAL A 68 4.44 9.65 25.75
C VAL A 68 5.04 11.07 25.66
N ASN A 69 6.37 11.19 25.72
CA ASN A 69 7.06 12.51 25.70
C ASN A 69 7.72 12.84 24.35
N THR A 70 7.34 12.15 23.29
CA THR A 70 7.96 12.36 21.97
C THR A 70 7.44 13.64 21.33
N THR A 71 8.36 14.50 20.90
CA THR A 71 8.07 15.72 20.15
C THR A 71 8.48 15.57 18.68
N CYS A 72 7.82 16.32 17.80
CA CYS A 72 8.18 16.37 16.40
C CYS A 72 9.55 17.05 16.20
N PRO A 73 10.51 16.42 15.50
CA PRO A 73 11.83 17.00 15.29
C PRO A 73 11.80 18.29 14.44
N LYS A 74 10.72 18.50 13.67
CA LYS A 74 10.59 19.66 12.77
C LYS A 74 9.89 20.86 13.41
N CYS A 75 8.85 20.64 14.21
CA CYS A 75 8.02 21.73 14.74
C CYS A 75 7.86 21.69 16.27
N ALA A 76 8.55 20.76 16.95
CA ALA A 76 8.51 20.56 18.41
C ALA A 76 7.10 20.28 18.99
N ASN A 77 6.09 20.03 18.16
CA ASN A 77 4.75 19.71 18.64
C ASN A 77 4.70 18.32 19.28
N ALA A 78 3.81 18.14 20.26
CA ALA A 78 3.57 16.85 20.88
C ALA A 78 3.10 15.80 19.85
N LEU A 79 3.72 14.64 19.85
CA LEU A 79 3.31 13.54 18.97
C LEU A 79 2.37 12.56 19.68
N HIS A 80 2.54 12.34 20.98
CA HIS A 80 1.59 11.54 21.76
C HIS A 80 0.41 12.42 22.21
N CYS A 81 -0.49 12.68 21.27
CA CYS A 81 -1.67 13.54 21.45
C CYS A 81 -2.86 12.99 20.66
N CYS A 82 -4.08 13.40 21.03
CA CYS A 82 -5.28 12.91 20.37
C CYS A 82 -5.30 13.24 18.87
N ALA A 83 -4.84 14.41 18.46
CA ALA A 83 -4.80 14.82 17.06
C ALA A 83 -3.88 13.94 16.18
N GLN A 84 -2.88 13.29 16.78
CA GLN A 84 -1.97 12.34 16.12
C GLN A 84 -2.47 10.89 16.15
N CYS A 85 -3.51 10.62 16.96
CA CYS A 85 -4.03 9.26 17.15
C CYS A 85 -4.83 8.78 15.94
N GLU A 86 -4.72 7.50 15.61
CA GLU A 86 -5.52 6.83 14.59
C GLU A 86 -7.03 6.88 14.91
N SER A 87 -7.36 6.73 16.19
CA SER A 87 -8.74 6.77 16.68
C SER A 87 -9.35 8.17 16.81
N PHE A 88 -8.64 9.22 16.38
CA PHE A 88 -9.16 10.58 16.44
C PHE A 88 -10.22 10.83 15.37
N LEU A 89 -11.44 11.13 15.82
CA LEU A 89 -12.58 11.45 14.95
C LEU A 89 -13.36 12.65 15.53
N PRO A 90 -13.30 13.83 14.91
CA PRO A 90 -13.95 15.05 15.43
C PRO A 90 -15.46 14.94 15.63
N SER A 91 -16.14 14.08 14.86
CA SER A 91 -17.59 13.87 14.95
C SER A 91 -18.01 12.86 16.03
N ALA A 92 -17.07 12.10 16.59
CA ALA A 92 -17.36 11.11 17.62
C ALA A 92 -17.50 11.74 19.00
N ARG A 93 -18.17 11.01 19.93
CA ARG A 93 -18.23 11.41 21.33
C ARG A 93 -16.81 11.55 21.88
N TYR A 94 -16.53 12.67 22.53
CA TYR A 94 -15.20 13.04 23.03
C TYR A 94 -14.11 13.11 21.93
N GLU A 95 -14.52 13.17 20.65
CA GLU A 95 -13.62 13.20 19.47
C GLU A 95 -12.70 11.97 19.38
N CYS A 96 -13.21 10.81 19.83
CA CYS A 96 -12.48 9.55 19.86
C CYS A 96 -13.39 8.39 19.42
N MET A 97 -12.91 7.50 18.56
CA MET A 97 -13.62 6.28 18.18
C MET A 97 -13.59 5.22 19.29
N GLN A 98 -12.66 5.32 20.22
CA GLN A 98 -12.54 4.41 21.35
C GLN A 98 -13.48 4.86 22.50
N GLN A 99 -13.92 3.89 23.29
CA GLN A 99 -14.73 4.17 24.49
C GLN A 99 -13.83 4.68 25.62
N ILE A 100 -13.74 5.98 25.76
CA ILE A 100 -12.99 6.63 26.84
C ILE A 100 -13.94 7.15 27.92
N PRO A 101 -13.56 7.08 29.21
CA PRO A 101 -14.43 7.47 30.32
C PRO A 101 -14.68 8.97 30.37
N ALA A 102 -13.72 9.79 29.93
CA ALA A 102 -13.80 11.25 29.97
C ALA A 102 -13.13 11.87 28.74
N ARG A 103 -13.56 13.12 28.45
CA ARG A 103 -12.96 13.88 27.35
C ARG A 103 -11.52 14.29 27.69
N VAL A 104 -10.57 13.99 26.81
CA VAL A 104 -9.19 14.47 26.89
C VAL A 104 -9.07 15.82 26.17
N ALA A 105 -8.65 16.84 26.90
CA ALA A 105 -8.42 18.19 26.36
C ALA A 105 -7.15 18.81 26.97
N PRO A 106 -6.38 19.61 26.18
CA PRO A 106 -6.51 19.86 24.74
C PRO A 106 -6.07 18.67 23.88
N LYS A 107 -6.52 18.63 22.61
CA LYS A 107 -6.31 17.47 21.71
C LYS A 107 -4.91 17.43 21.08
N ASP A 108 -4.23 18.52 21.01
CA ASP A 108 -2.92 18.72 20.43
C ASP A 108 -1.77 18.72 21.47
N ALA A 109 -2.10 18.68 22.76
CA ALA A 109 -1.13 18.57 23.84
C ALA A 109 -0.83 17.10 24.18
N PHE A 110 0.30 16.90 24.87
CA PHE A 110 0.66 15.60 25.43
C PHE A 110 -0.47 15.01 26.29
N ASN A 111 -0.68 13.75 26.13
CA ASN A 111 -1.55 12.97 26.99
C ASN A 111 -0.92 11.60 27.31
N THR A 112 -1.49 10.89 28.27
CA THR A 112 -1.05 9.56 28.70
C THR A 112 -2.07 8.49 28.36
N CYS A 113 -2.79 8.66 27.23
CA CYS A 113 -3.82 7.72 26.82
C CYS A 113 -3.23 6.35 26.53
N ALA A 114 -3.69 5.33 27.26
CA ALA A 114 -3.25 3.96 27.05
C ALA A 114 -3.75 3.34 25.72
N LEU A 115 -4.79 3.94 25.11
CA LEU A 115 -5.37 3.53 23.84
C LEU A 115 -4.78 4.32 22.67
N PHE A 116 -3.68 5.02 22.89
CA PHE A 116 -3.03 5.79 21.82
C PHE A 116 -2.38 4.86 20.79
N ASP A 117 -2.71 5.10 19.55
CA ASP A 117 -2.03 4.51 18.39
C ASP A 117 -1.68 5.63 17.40
N ALA A 118 -0.42 5.68 16.98
CA ALA A 118 0.05 6.75 16.11
C ALA A 118 -0.50 6.58 14.70
N ARG A 119 -1.21 7.59 14.18
CA ARG A 119 -1.74 7.57 12.82
C ARG A 119 -0.63 7.34 11.80
N SER A 120 -0.75 6.25 11.06
CA SER A 120 0.17 5.87 10.01
C SER A 120 -0.45 6.04 8.62
N THR A 121 0.37 6.33 7.64
CA THR A 121 -0.02 6.42 6.22
C THR A 121 0.88 5.52 5.39
N VAL A 122 0.30 4.89 4.37
CA VAL A 122 1.07 4.09 3.41
C VAL A 122 1.52 4.99 2.28
N GLU A 123 2.83 5.10 2.11
CA GLU A 123 3.44 5.88 1.04
C GLU A 123 4.11 4.95 0.03
N ARG A 124 3.97 5.30 -1.24
CA ARG A 124 4.67 4.61 -2.32
C ARG A 124 6.12 5.06 -2.35
N GLU A 125 7.05 4.11 -2.31
CA GLU A 125 8.46 4.39 -2.54
C GLU A 125 8.69 4.71 -4.01
N THR A 126 8.60 5.98 -4.37
CA THR A 126 9.06 6.45 -5.67
C THR A 126 10.58 6.53 -5.58
N GLY A 127 11.26 5.50 -6.10
CA GLY A 127 12.72 5.43 -6.11
C GLY A 127 13.32 6.56 -6.94
N SER A 128 13.52 7.72 -6.33
CA SER A 128 14.26 8.84 -6.93
C SER A 128 15.74 8.55 -7.16
N ALA A 129 16.25 7.45 -6.62
CA ALA A 129 17.68 7.10 -6.73
C ALA A 129 18.11 6.64 -8.12
N ARG A 130 17.18 6.34 -9.04
CA ARG A 130 17.52 5.90 -10.40
C ARG A 130 17.48 7.01 -11.45
N GLN A 131 16.99 8.20 -11.12
CA GLN A 131 16.90 9.30 -12.09
C GLN A 131 18.21 10.07 -12.29
N SER A 132 19.15 10.00 -11.35
CA SER A 132 20.43 10.69 -11.50
C SER A 132 21.36 10.04 -12.54
N THR A 133 21.33 8.71 -12.66
CA THR A 133 22.20 7.98 -13.60
C THR A 133 21.76 8.06 -15.07
N THR A 134 20.44 8.09 -15.32
CA THR A 134 19.91 8.23 -16.69
C THR A 134 20.02 9.66 -17.20
N ARG A 135 19.89 10.65 -16.33
CA ARG A 135 19.99 12.07 -16.70
C ARG A 135 21.44 12.47 -16.93
N SER A 136 22.37 12.01 -16.09
CA SER A 136 23.79 12.27 -16.31
C SER A 136 24.32 11.55 -17.56
N ALA A 137 23.87 10.33 -17.84
CA ALA A 137 24.21 9.62 -19.06
C ALA A 137 23.69 10.30 -20.35
N PHE A 138 22.53 10.95 -20.23
CA PHE A 138 21.95 11.71 -21.35
C PHE A 138 22.67 13.04 -21.54
N ASP A 139 23.00 13.75 -20.48
CA ASP A 139 23.73 15.02 -20.52
C ASP A 139 25.16 14.83 -21.05
N ASP A 140 25.78 13.67 -20.80
CA ASP A 140 27.11 13.35 -21.31
C ASP A 140 27.13 13.10 -22.83
N LEU A 141 26.02 12.72 -23.44
CA LEU A 141 25.88 12.54 -24.88
C LEU A 141 25.86 13.86 -25.67
N PHE A 142 25.60 14.99 -25.02
CA PHE A 142 25.47 16.31 -25.65
C PHE A 142 26.60 17.27 -25.27
N LYS A 143 27.63 16.81 -24.56
CA LYS A 143 28.86 17.56 -24.36
C LYS A 143 29.72 17.40 -25.60
N ILE A 144 29.66 18.38 -26.51
CA ILE A 144 30.57 18.57 -27.64
C ILE A 144 31.75 19.39 -27.15
#